data_813a18fdb9ff4903ed451a1ae735693b
#
_entry.id   813a18fdb9ff4903ed451a1ae735693b
#
_cell.length_a   1.000
_cell.length_b   1.000
_cell.length_c   1.000
_cell.angle_alpha   90.00
_cell.angle_beta   90.00
_cell.angle_gamma   90.00
#
_symmetry.space_group_name_H-M   'P 1'
#
loop_
_entity.id
_entity.type
_entity.pdbx_description
1 polymer ?
#
loop_
_entity_poly.entity_id
_entity_poly.type
_entity_poly.pdbx_seq_one_letter_code
_entity_poly.pdbx_strand_id
1 'polypeptide(L)'
;MARDRPSVTLERLEQAASSLRPIEREVLVLSAREHLSSNEIAARLGITTTAAERILVTALCKLDRALERQERALRRPRPWWRFW
;
A
#
# COMPACT_ATOMS: atom_id res chain seq x y z
N MET A 1 -1.74 23.37 -5.52
CA MET A 1 -1.76 22.82 -5.51
C MET A 1 -1.33 21.99 -5.69
N ALA A 2 -0.98 21.74 -5.69
CA ALA A 2 -0.52 20.97 -5.96
C ALA A 2 -0.85 19.97 -5.96
N ARG A 3 -1.17 19.67 -6.15
CA ARG A 3 -1.45 18.88 -6.12
C ARG A 3 -1.39 18.18 -6.64
N ASP A 4 -1.20 18.03 -7.09
CA ASP A 4 -1.31 17.38 -7.74
C ASP A 4 -0.46 16.57 -8.21
N ARG A 5 -0.01 16.29 -7.69
CA ARG A 5 0.80 15.36 -8.05
C ARG A 5 0.15 14.19 -8.55
N PRO A 6 0.68 13.49 -9.41
CA PRO A 6 0.09 12.33 -9.94
C PRO A 6 0.15 11.34 -8.89
N SER A 7 -0.14 11.77 -7.80
CA SER A 7 0.04 10.97 -6.76
C SER A 7 -0.96 9.93 -6.69
N VAL A 8 -0.87 9.18 -5.70
CA VAL A 8 -1.75 8.09 -5.47
C VAL A 8 -3.09 8.63 -5.07
N THR A 9 -4.09 8.30 -5.85
CA THR A 9 -5.45 8.65 -5.50
C THR A 9 -6.00 7.57 -4.59
N LEU A 10 -7.12 7.86 -3.97
CA LEU A 10 -7.77 6.89 -3.12
C LEU A 10 -8.11 5.63 -3.90
N GLU A 11 -8.56 5.79 -5.12
CA GLU A 11 -8.90 4.65 -5.96
C GLU A 11 -7.70 3.78 -6.24
N ARG A 12 -6.56 4.41 -6.52
CA ARG A 12 -5.36 3.65 -6.79
C ARG A 12 -4.88 2.92 -5.55
N LEU A 13 -5.03 3.56 -4.39
CA LEU A 13 -4.69 2.92 -3.15
C LEU A 13 -5.56 1.71 -2.89
N GLU A 14 -6.85 1.86 -3.12
CA GLU A 14 -7.76 0.75 -2.91
C GLU A 14 -7.47 -0.39 -3.86
N GLN A 15 -7.14 -0.06 -5.09
CA GLN A 15 -6.82 -1.05 -6.06
C GLN A 15 -5.55 -1.80 -5.68
N ALA A 16 -4.53 -1.06 -5.25
CA ALA A 16 -3.30 -1.67 -4.81
C ALA A 16 -3.52 -2.52 -3.57
N ALA A 17 -4.36 -2.04 -2.66
CA ALA A 17 -4.63 -2.76 -1.43
C ALA A 17 -5.43 -4.03 -1.67
N SER A 18 -6.06 -4.15 -2.81
CA SER A 18 -6.84 -5.36 -3.09
C SER A 18 -5.95 -6.59 -3.19
N SER A 19 -4.65 -6.41 -3.38
CA SER A 19 -3.74 -7.53 -3.43
C SER A 19 -3.28 -7.97 -2.05
N LEU A 20 -3.69 -7.26 -1.02
CA LEU A 20 -3.30 -7.58 0.34
C LEU A 20 -4.24 -8.60 0.95
N ARG A 21 -3.71 -9.36 1.89
CA ARG A 21 -4.55 -10.27 2.65
C ARG A 21 -5.43 -9.44 3.59
N PRO A 22 -6.58 -9.97 4.01
CA PRO A 22 -7.47 -9.19 4.87
C PRO A 22 -6.79 -8.65 6.12
N ILE A 23 -5.95 -9.45 6.77
CA ILE A 23 -5.28 -8.99 7.97
C ILE A 23 -4.29 -7.88 7.65
N GLU A 24 -3.64 -7.96 6.49
CA GLU A 24 -2.70 -6.94 6.07
C GLU A 24 -3.41 -5.63 5.80
N ARG A 25 -4.57 -5.70 5.17
CA ARG A 25 -5.36 -4.50 4.92
C ARG A 25 -5.82 -3.88 6.22
N GLU A 26 -6.24 -4.72 7.16
CA GLU A 26 -6.72 -4.23 8.44
C GLU A 26 -5.61 -3.47 9.16
N VAL A 27 -4.42 -4.08 9.23
CA VAL A 27 -3.30 -3.44 9.90
C VAL A 27 -2.95 -2.13 9.22
N LEU A 28 -2.94 -2.14 7.90
CA LEU A 28 -2.60 -0.95 7.15
C LEU A 28 -3.60 0.16 7.39
N VAL A 29 -4.88 -0.17 7.39
CA VAL A 29 -5.93 0.81 7.62
C VAL A 29 -5.82 1.40 9.03
N LEU A 30 -5.60 0.55 10.02
CA LEU A 30 -5.48 1.04 11.39
C LEU A 30 -4.27 1.96 11.53
N SER A 31 -3.20 1.64 10.85
CA SER A 31 -2.01 2.47 10.93
C SER A 31 -2.19 3.77 10.17
N ALA A 32 -2.71 3.70 8.96
CA ALA A 32 -2.74 4.86 8.09
C ALA A 32 -3.91 5.79 8.38
N ARG A 33 -5.06 5.23 8.67
CA ARG A 33 -6.25 6.05 8.89
C ARG A 33 -6.42 6.48 10.32
N GLU A 34 -6.17 5.56 11.24
CA GLU A 34 -6.39 5.85 12.65
C GLU A 34 -5.11 6.18 13.38
N HIS A 35 -3.99 6.14 12.66
CA HIS A 35 -2.70 6.52 13.23
C HIS A 35 -2.35 5.74 14.50
N LEU A 36 -2.72 4.49 14.53
CA LEU A 36 -2.43 3.66 15.68
C LEU A 36 -0.99 3.16 15.62
N SER A 37 -0.37 3.04 16.79
CA SER A 37 0.95 2.45 16.87
C SER A 37 0.85 0.94 16.75
N SER A 38 1.99 0.31 16.56
CA SER A 38 2.02 -1.16 16.48
C SER A 38 1.46 -1.80 17.74
N ASN A 39 1.73 -1.19 18.89
CA ASN A 39 1.18 -1.71 20.15
C ASN A 39 -0.33 -1.64 20.15
N GLU A 40 -0.87 -0.53 19.68
CA GLU A 40 -2.31 -0.35 19.67
C GLU A 40 -2.97 -1.27 18.67
N ILE A 41 -2.33 -1.44 17.52
CA ILE A 41 -2.86 -2.35 16.51
C ILE A 41 -2.86 -3.77 17.05
N ALA A 42 -1.77 -4.15 17.69
CA ALA A 42 -1.65 -5.50 18.26
C ALA A 42 -2.75 -5.74 19.27
N ALA A 43 -3.00 -4.77 20.13
CA ALA A 43 -4.03 -4.92 21.14
C ALA A 43 -5.41 -5.02 20.50
N ARG A 44 -5.64 -4.23 19.47
CA ARG A 44 -6.93 -4.21 18.79
C ARG A 44 -7.21 -5.55 18.11
N LEU A 45 -6.19 -6.15 17.53
CA LEU A 45 -6.35 -7.38 16.77
C LEU A 45 -6.06 -8.64 17.57
N GLY A 46 -5.61 -8.49 18.81
CA GLY A 46 -5.31 -9.66 19.62
C GLY A 46 -4.07 -10.40 19.19
N ILE A 47 -3.08 -9.70 18.68
CA ILE A 47 -1.83 -10.30 18.24
C ILE A 47 -0.69 -9.62 18.96
N THR A 48 0.52 -10.16 18.79
CA THR A 48 1.69 -9.55 19.43
C THR A 48 2.12 -8.31 18.66
N THR A 49 2.83 -7.43 19.36
CA THR A 49 3.36 -6.23 18.71
C THR A 49 4.30 -6.60 17.58
N THR A 50 5.14 -7.62 17.80
CA THR A 50 6.05 -8.06 16.74
C THR A 50 5.28 -8.54 15.51
N ALA A 51 4.20 -9.28 15.73
CA ALA A 51 3.39 -9.75 14.64
C ALA A 51 2.76 -8.57 13.89
N ALA A 52 2.27 -7.59 14.63
CA ALA A 52 1.67 -6.40 14.01
C ALA A 52 2.70 -5.67 13.16
N GLU A 53 3.92 -5.53 13.67
CA GLU A 53 4.97 -4.86 12.92
C GLU A 53 5.32 -5.61 11.64
N ARG A 54 5.41 -6.92 11.73
CA ARG A 54 5.71 -7.72 10.56
C ARG A 54 4.63 -7.62 9.52
N ILE A 55 3.39 -7.70 9.97
CA ILE A 55 2.27 -7.60 9.03
C ILE A 55 2.26 -6.24 8.38
N LEU A 56 2.52 -5.19 9.17
CA LEU A 56 2.54 -3.84 8.61
C LEU A 56 3.64 -3.69 7.57
N VAL A 57 4.84 -4.17 7.87
CA VAL A 57 5.94 -4.08 6.92
C VAL A 57 5.61 -4.85 5.65
N THR A 58 5.06 -6.04 5.79
CA THR A 58 4.68 -6.84 4.64
C THR A 58 3.62 -6.12 3.81
N ALA A 59 2.63 -5.55 4.49
CA ALA A 59 1.57 -4.83 3.80
C ALA A 59 2.12 -3.63 3.04
N LEU A 60 3.01 -2.88 3.67
CA LEU A 60 3.60 -1.72 3.02
C LEU A 60 4.44 -2.11 1.81
N CYS A 61 5.20 -3.19 1.94
CA CYS A 61 6.00 -3.66 0.82
C CYS A 61 5.13 -4.10 -0.34
N LYS A 62 4.05 -4.82 -0.06
CA LYS A 62 3.15 -5.24 -1.11
C LYS A 62 2.46 -4.07 -1.75
N LEU A 63 2.03 -3.12 -0.93
CA LEU A 63 1.38 -1.93 -1.44
C LEU A 63 2.33 -1.15 -2.34
N ASP A 64 3.55 -1.00 -1.90
CA ASP A 64 4.55 -0.28 -2.67
C ASP A 64 4.76 -0.91 -4.03
N ARG A 65 4.88 -2.24 -4.06
CA ARG A 65 5.06 -2.94 -5.31
C ARG A 65 3.86 -2.79 -6.23
N ALA A 66 2.67 -2.85 -5.64
CA ALA A 66 1.47 -2.72 -6.44
C ALA A 66 1.36 -1.32 -7.03
N LEU A 67 1.70 -0.31 -6.25
CA LEU A 67 1.68 1.05 -6.74
C LEU A 67 2.74 1.28 -7.82
N GLU A 68 3.90 0.67 -7.65
CA GLU A 68 4.94 0.75 -8.66
C GLU A 68 4.47 0.16 -9.97
N ARG A 69 3.80 -0.97 -9.90
CA ARG A 69 3.29 -1.60 -11.11
C ARG A 69 2.25 -0.72 -11.77
N GLN A 70 1.39 -0.09 -10.98
CA GLN A 70 0.40 0.81 -11.53
C GLN A 70 1.06 2.00 -12.20
N GLU A 71 2.06 2.55 -11.57
CA GLU A 71 2.78 3.67 -12.12
C GLU A 71 3.45 3.31 -13.42
N ARG A 72 4.07 2.15 -13.45
CA ARG A 72 4.70 1.68 -14.66
C ARG A 72 3.72 1.53 -15.78
N ALA A 73 2.55 0.98 -15.48
CA ALA A 73 1.53 0.79 -16.49
C ALA A 73 1.05 2.12 -17.02
N LEU A 74 0.90 3.10 -16.14
CA LEU A 74 0.39 4.40 -16.54
C LEU A 74 1.41 5.22 -17.32
N ARG A 75 2.66 5.13 -16.95
CA ARG A 75 3.69 5.88 -17.62
C ARG A 75 4.42 5.06 -18.62
N ARG A 76 3.95 3.85 -18.90
CA ARG A 76 4.64 2.97 -19.74
C ARG A 76 4.98 3.60 -21.02
N PRO A 77 6.21 3.79 -21.34
CA PRO A 77 6.58 4.36 -22.61
C PRO A 77 6.37 3.30 -23.68
N ARG A 78 6.26 3.73 -24.90
CA ARG A 78 6.20 2.79 -25.97
C ARG A 78 7.46 1.98 -25.95
N PRO A 79 7.41 0.69 -26.25
CA PRO A 79 8.60 -0.12 -26.28
C PRO A 79 9.58 0.51 -27.25
N TRP A 80 10.83 0.54 -26.86
CA TRP A 80 11.84 1.20 -27.68
C TRP A 80 11.94 0.58 -29.07
N TRP A 81 11.62 -0.72 -29.16
CA TRP A 81 11.69 -1.38 -30.46
C TRP A 81 10.58 -0.90 -31.41
N ARG A 82 9.61 -0.20 -30.91
CA ARG A 82 8.57 0.31 -31.78
C ARG A 82 8.97 1.57 -32.49
N PHE A 83 10.10 2.12 -32.13
CA PHE A 83 10.60 3.30 -32.81
C PHE A 83 11.36 2.96 -34.08
N TRP A 84 11.58 1.72 -34.36
CA TRP A 84 12.27 1.32 -35.57
C TRP A 84 11.40 1.33 -36.80
#